data_35ce113dd508e3181feac409c19c8617
#
_entry.id   35ce113dd508e3181feac409c19c8617
#
_cell.length_a   1.000
_cell.length_b   1.000
_cell.length_c   1.000
_cell.angle_alpha   90.00
_cell.angle_beta   90.00
_cell.angle_gamma   90.00
#
_symmetry.space_group_name_H-M   'P 1'
#
loop_
_entity.id
_entity.type
_entity.pdbx_description
1 polymer ?
#
loop_
_entity_poly.entity_id
_entity_poly.type
_entity_poly.pdbx_seq_one_letter_code
_entity_poly.pdbx_strand_id
1 'polypeptide(L)'
;METKRLICIGCPLGCPMTVTLNDAGEVQSVEGFTCRKGDAYARKEVINPTRTITSTVLVAGAKKGEPTVSCKTKTDVPKSKINDVMRDLKGVTVPAPVYIGDVVKANVGNTGVDMVATRQVL
;
A
#
# COMPACT_ATOMS: atom_id res chain seq x y z
N MET A 1 -3.77 -8.10 -28.79
CA MET A 1 -2.90 -8.48 -27.64
C MET A 1 -2.07 -7.30 -27.19
N GLU A 2 -1.96 -7.11 -25.91
CA GLU A 2 -1.14 -6.04 -25.34
C GLU A 2 0.00 -6.65 -24.55
N THR A 3 1.20 -6.07 -24.67
CA THR A 3 2.39 -6.53 -23.95
C THR A 3 2.89 -5.43 -23.04
N LYS A 4 3.12 -5.74 -21.76
CA LYS A 4 3.66 -4.82 -20.77
C LYS A 4 4.97 -5.34 -20.22
N ARG A 5 5.94 -4.44 -20.03
CA ARG A 5 7.21 -4.77 -19.40
C ARG A 5 7.22 -4.30 -17.95
N LEU A 6 7.66 -5.19 -17.06
CA LEU A 6 7.75 -4.93 -15.63
C LEU A 6 9.12 -5.35 -15.11
N ILE A 7 9.50 -4.77 -13.98
CA ILE A 7 10.69 -5.19 -13.24
C ILE A 7 10.22 -5.78 -11.92
N CYS A 8 10.68 -7.00 -11.61
CA CYS A 8 10.31 -7.68 -10.38
C CYS A 8 10.85 -6.92 -9.16
N ILE A 9 9.99 -6.63 -8.21
CA ILE A 9 10.35 -6.00 -6.93
C ILE A 9 10.35 -6.99 -5.78
N GLY A 10 10.06 -8.27 -6.05
CA GLY A 10 10.01 -9.32 -5.03
C GLY A 10 11.38 -9.72 -4.46
N CYS A 11 12.47 -9.29 -5.10
CA CYS A 11 13.83 -9.53 -4.63
C CYS A 11 14.75 -8.44 -5.19
N PRO A 12 16.01 -8.29 -4.64
CA PRO A 12 16.93 -7.24 -5.09
C PRO A 12 17.45 -7.39 -6.52
N LEU A 13 17.22 -8.53 -7.18
CA LEU A 13 17.76 -8.79 -8.52
C LEU A 13 17.15 -7.90 -9.60
N GLY A 14 15.92 -7.43 -9.40
CA GLY A 14 15.28 -6.55 -10.37
C GLY A 14 15.07 -7.18 -11.73
N CYS A 15 14.63 -8.44 -11.79
CA CYS A 15 14.49 -9.18 -13.03
C CYS A 15 13.47 -8.54 -13.98
N PRO A 16 13.81 -8.26 -15.24
CA PRO A 16 12.85 -7.76 -16.20
C PRO A 16 11.86 -8.87 -16.60
N MET A 17 10.60 -8.51 -16.76
CA MET A 17 9.53 -9.44 -17.12
C MET A 17 8.67 -8.85 -18.22
N THR A 18 8.11 -9.72 -19.05
CA THR A 18 7.15 -9.33 -20.08
C THR A 18 5.84 -10.02 -19.82
N VAL A 19 4.77 -9.25 -19.72
CA VAL A 19 3.40 -9.76 -19.53
C VAL A 19 2.61 -9.55 -20.80
N THR A 20 2.03 -10.61 -21.34
CA THR A 20 1.16 -10.56 -22.50
C THR A 20 -0.29 -10.65 -22.05
N LEU A 21 -1.11 -9.69 -22.46
CA LEU A 21 -2.54 -9.64 -22.16
C LEU A 21 -3.33 -10.01 -23.43
N ASN A 22 -4.46 -10.69 -23.23
CA ASN A 22 -5.38 -10.94 -24.31
C ASN A 22 -6.28 -9.72 -24.55
N ASP A 23 -7.17 -9.77 -25.54
CA ASP A 23 -8.06 -8.66 -25.87
C ASP A 23 -9.06 -8.31 -24.76
N ALA A 24 -9.31 -9.25 -23.84
CA ALA A 24 -10.16 -9.02 -22.68
C ALA A 24 -9.41 -8.41 -21.49
N GLY A 25 -8.10 -8.16 -21.62
CA GLY A 25 -7.26 -7.60 -20.54
C GLY A 25 -6.79 -8.64 -19.53
N GLU A 26 -6.97 -9.92 -19.81
CA GLU A 26 -6.51 -11.01 -18.95
C GLU A 26 -5.06 -11.37 -19.26
N VAL A 27 -4.31 -11.80 -18.22
CA VAL A 27 -2.94 -12.26 -18.40
C VAL A 27 -2.91 -13.56 -19.16
N GLN A 28 -2.32 -13.55 -20.34
CA GLN A 28 -2.16 -14.74 -21.17
C GLN A 28 -0.85 -15.46 -20.84
N SER A 29 0.24 -14.71 -20.67
CA SER A 29 1.54 -15.28 -20.31
C SER A 29 2.41 -14.25 -19.59
N VAL A 30 3.36 -14.76 -18.79
CA VAL A 30 4.41 -13.97 -18.14
C VAL A 30 5.74 -14.64 -18.48
N GLU A 31 6.66 -13.87 -19.06
CA GLU A 31 7.97 -14.34 -19.46
C GLU A 31 9.09 -13.55 -18.78
N GLY A 32 10.26 -14.15 -18.67
CA GLY A 32 11.45 -13.50 -18.12
C GLY A 32 11.57 -13.56 -16.60
N PHE A 33 10.61 -14.17 -15.89
CA PHE A 33 10.73 -14.32 -14.44
C PHE A 33 11.73 -15.42 -14.09
N THR A 34 12.47 -15.21 -12.99
CA THR A 34 13.44 -16.19 -12.46
C THR A 34 12.86 -17.04 -11.34
N CYS A 35 11.75 -16.60 -10.73
CA CYS A 35 11.09 -17.34 -9.66
C CYS A 35 9.58 -17.04 -9.64
N ARG A 36 8.85 -17.88 -8.90
CA ARG A 36 7.38 -17.74 -8.78
C ARG A 36 6.94 -16.39 -8.21
N LYS A 37 7.78 -15.75 -7.39
CA LYS A 37 7.48 -14.42 -6.85
C LYS A 37 7.35 -13.38 -7.96
N GLY A 38 8.21 -13.45 -8.99
CA GLY A 38 8.14 -12.57 -10.15
C GLY A 38 6.86 -12.79 -10.95
N ASP A 39 6.51 -14.04 -11.20
CA ASP A 39 5.26 -14.38 -11.90
C ASP A 39 4.04 -13.86 -11.16
N ALA A 40 3.94 -14.14 -9.86
CA ALA A 40 2.82 -13.67 -9.03
C ALA A 40 2.75 -12.15 -8.99
N TYR A 41 3.88 -11.46 -8.84
CA TYR A 41 3.94 -10.00 -8.85
C TYR A 41 3.44 -9.43 -10.18
N ALA A 42 3.92 -9.96 -11.31
CA ALA A 42 3.53 -9.47 -12.62
C ALA A 42 2.04 -9.60 -12.87
N ARG A 43 1.44 -10.72 -12.51
CA ARG A 43 0.01 -10.95 -12.68
C ARG A 43 -0.81 -9.99 -11.81
N LYS A 44 -0.43 -9.80 -10.55
CA LYS A 44 -1.10 -8.89 -9.63
C LYS A 44 -0.98 -7.44 -10.07
N GLU A 45 0.22 -7.01 -10.47
CA GLU A 45 0.49 -5.62 -10.85
C GLU A 45 -0.32 -5.17 -12.08
N VAL A 46 -0.53 -6.08 -13.01
CA VAL A 46 -1.28 -5.75 -14.24
C VAL A 46 -2.78 -5.76 -14.03
N ILE A 47 -3.30 -6.68 -13.20
CA ILE A 47 -4.75 -6.85 -13.04
C ILE A 47 -5.29 -6.08 -11.85
N ASN A 48 -4.67 -6.23 -10.69
CA ASN A 48 -5.14 -5.61 -9.45
C ASN A 48 -3.95 -5.18 -8.59
N PRO A 49 -3.25 -4.12 -8.99
CA PRO A 49 -2.12 -3.64 -8.21
C PRO A 49 -2.58 -3.13 -6.83
N THR A 50 -1.89 -3.56 -5.79
CA THR A 50 -2.16 -3.13 -4.42
C THR A 50 -0.90 -2.55 -3.79
N ARG A 51 -1.08 -1.66 -2.81
CA ARG A 51 0.03 -0.98 -2.13
C ARG A 51 -0.26 -0.86 -0.64
N THR A 52 0.78 -0.97 0.18
CA THR A 52 0.71 -0.54 1.58
C THR A 52 1.00 0.96 1.61
N ILE A 53 0.07 1.74 2.14
CA ILE A 53 0.24 3.19 2.22
C ILE A 53 0.78 3.55 3.59
N THR A 54 1.81 4.38 3.63
CA THR A 54 2.38 4.94 4.85
C THR A 54 2.19 6.45 4.86
N SER A 55 1.91 7.01 6.04
CA SER A 55 1.71 8.44 6.19
C SER A 55 1.92 8.85 7.64
N THR A 56 1.54 10.08 7.97
CA THR A 56 1.52 10.59 9.33
C THR A 56 0.19 11.26 9.60
N VAL A 57 -0.26 11.20 10.86
CA VAL A 57 -1.44 11.94 11.33
C VAL A 57 -1.05 12.79 12.54
N LEU A 58 -1.85 13.83 12.80
CA LEU A 58 -1.58 14.72 13.92
C LEU A 58 -1.92 14.05 15.25
N VAL A 59 -1.15 14.37 16.29
CA VAL A 59 -1.37 13.89 17.66
C VAL A 59 -1.63 15.09 18.57
N ALA A 60 -2.67 14.99 19.38
CA ALA A 60 -3.01 15.99 20.38
C ALA A 60 -2.63 15.49 21.78
N GLY A 61 -2.04 16.36 22.60
CA GLY A 61 -1.77 16.07 24.01
C GLY A 61 -0.60 15.15 24.29
N ALA A 62 0.34 15.00 23.35
CA ALA A 62 1.55 14.22 23.57
C ALA A 62 2.41 14.83 24.68
N LYS A 63 2.89 14.01 25.61
CA LYS A 63 3.68 14.48 26.77
C LYS A 63 4.96 15.19 26.38
N LYS A 64 5.62 14.74 25.30
CA LYS A 64 6.85 15.33 24.78
C LYS A 64 6.60 16.34 23.68
N GLY A 65 5.34 16.70 23.45
CA GLY A 65 4.98 17.65 22.39
C GLY A 65 5.15 17.13 20.97
N GLU A 66 5.22 15.81 20.78
CA GLU A 66 5.34 15.24 19.44
C GLU A 66 4.06 15.52 18.64
N PRO A 67 4.15 16.22 17.50
CA PRO A 67 2.97 16.68 16.78
C PRO A 67 2.33 15.63 15.87
N THR A 68 3.08 14.57 15.51
CA THR A 68 2.62 13.56 14.56
C THR A 68 3.00 12.16 15.00
N VAL A 69 2.28 11.18 14.45
CA VAL A 69 2.61 9.76 14.58
C VAL A 69 2.58 9.14 13.19
N SER A 70 3.57 8.30 12.89
CA SER A 70 3.60 7.54 11.64
C SER A 70 2.56 6.43 11.67
N CYS A 71 1.96 6.15 10.52
CA CYS A 71 0.92 5.14 10.38
C CYS A 71 1.02 4.45 9.02
N LYS A 72 0.36 3.30 8.90
CA LYS A 72 0.28 2.54 7.65
C LYS A 72 -1.07 1.88 7.53
N THR A 73 -1.45 1.53 6.31
CA THR A 73 -2.60 0.65 6.11
C THR A 73 -2.30 -0.73 6.71
N LYS A 74 -3.24 -1.30 7.44
CA LYS A 74 -3.07 -2.61 8.09
C LYS A 74 -2.73 -3.70 7.08
N THR A 75 -3.36 -3.63 5.90
CA THR A 75 -3.11 -4.51 4.76
C THR A 75 -3.02 -3.66 3.49
N ASP A 76 -2.65 -4.28 2.37
CA ASP A 76 -2.59 -3.58 1.10
C ASP A 76 -3.97 -3.08 0.67
N VAL A 77 -3.98 -1.95 0.00
CA VAL A 77 -5.18 -1.36 -0.62
C VAL A 77 -4.98 -1.24 -2.13
N PRO A 78 -6.05 -1.23 -2.93
CA PRO A 78 -5.93 -1.03 -4.37
C PRO A 78 -5.18 0.27 -4.69
N LYS A 79 -4.27 0.22 -5.65
CA LYS A 79 -3.49 1.40 -6.08
C LYS A 79 -4.37 2.58 -6.47
N SER A 80 -5.54 2.30 -7.05
CA SER A 80 -6.52 3.33 -7.42
C SER A 80 -7.10 4.07 -6.22
N LYS A 81 -6.96 3.55 -5.01
CA LYS A 81 -7.47 4.14 -3.77
C LYS A 81 -6.46 5.01 -3.02
N ILE A 82 -5.21 5.10 -3.50
CA ILE A 82 -4.17 5.87 -2.80
C ILE A 82 -4.61 7.32 -2.56
N ASN A 83 -5.15 7.99 -3.57
CA ASN A 83 -5.58 9.38 -3.43
C ASN A 83 -6.75 9.52 -2.45
N ASP A 84 -7.68 8.57 -2.45
CA ASP A 84 -8.81 8.56 -1.51
C ASP A 84 -8.33 8.38 -0.07
N VAL A 85 -7.36 7.48 0.16
CA VAL A 85 -6.75 7.25 1.45
C VAL A 85 -6.03 8.52 1.94
N MET A 86 -5.21 9.12 1.11
CA MET A 86 -4.46 10.33 1.48
C MET A 86 -5.39 11.50 1.77
N ARG A 87 -6.47 11.62 1.02
CA ARG A 87 -7.48 12.66 1.24
C ARG A 87 -8.23 12.45 2.56
N ASP A 88 -8.55 11.20 2.88
CA ASP A 88 -9.25 10.84 4.11
C ASP A 88 -8.39 11.05 5.37
N LEU A 89 -7.06 10.94 5.23
CA LEU A 89 -6.12 11.21 6.32
C LEU A 89 -5.88 12.69 6.58
N LYS A 90 -6.25 13.54 5.64
CA LYS A 90 -6.05 14.98 5.75
C LYS A 90 -6.89 15.54 6.88
N GLY A 91 -6.24 16.19 7.85
CA GLY A 91 -6.93 16.75 9.02
C GLY A 91 -7.24 15.78 10.14
N VAL A 92 -6.82 14.51 10.01
CA VAL A 92 -7.01 13.54 11.09
C VAL A 92 -6.10 13.89 12.26
N THR A 93 -6.66 13.97 13.46
CA THR A 93 -5.94 14.19 14.71
C THR A 93 -6.35 13.12 15.69
N VAL A 94 -5.39 12.46 16.34
CA VAL A 94 -5.65 11.42 17.33
C VAL A 94 -5.13 11.86 18.69
N PRO A 95 -5.81 11.49 19.80
CA PRO A 95 -5.34 11.84 21.13
C PRO A 95 -4.18 10.93 21.57
N ALA A 96 -3.20 11.48 22.27
CA ALA A 96 -2.18 10.68 22.94
C ALA A 96 -2.78 10.04 24.19
N PRO A 97 -2.28 8.88 24.66
CA PRO A 97 -1.20 8.11 24.06
C PRO A 97 -1.64 7.31 22.83
N VAL A 98 -0.69 7.07 21.92
CA VAL A 98 -0.88 6.22 20.74
C VAL A 98 0.14 5.10 20.80
N TYR A 99 -0.32 3.87 20.61
CA TYR A 99 0.55 2.68 20.64
C TYR A 99 0.63 2.05 19.27
N ILE A 100 1.72 1.29 19.04
CA ILE A 100 1.91 0.57 17.78
C ILE A 100 0.71 -0.37 17.57
N GLY A 101 0.10 -0.29 16.39
CA GLY A 101 -1.08 -1.08 16.04
C GLY A 101 -2.42 -0.44 16.36
N ASP A 102 -2.43 0.70 17.07
CA ASP A 102 -3.67 1.42 17.34
C ASP A 102 -4.27 1.95 16.04
N VAL A 103 -5.59 1.83 15.90
CA VAL A 103 -6.31 2.35 14.74
C VAL A 103 -6.38 3.87 14.84
N VAL A 104 -5.77 4.57 13.89
CA VAL A 104 -5.81 6.03 13.81
C VAL A 104 -6.94 6.51 12.90
N LYS A 105 -7.35 5.70 11.94
CA LYS A 105 -8.49 5.97 11.06
C LYS A 105 -9.08 4.64 10.60
N ALA A 106 -10.32 4.37 10.96
CA ALA A 106 -11.02 3.16 10.52
C ALA A 106 -11.54 3.34 9.08
N ASN A 107 -11.53 2.25 8.31
CA ASN A 107 -12.04 2.23 6.94
C ASN A 107 -11.51 3.41 6.11
N VAL A 108 -10.20 3.59 6.12
CA VAL A 108 -9.55 4.73 5.48
C VAL A 108 -9.79 4.70 3.96
N GLY A 109 -10.19 5.85 3.41
CA GLY A 109 -10.49 5.95 1.97
C GLY A 109 -11.61 5.04 1.49
N ASN A 110 -12.45 4.55 2.39
CA ASN A 110 -13.53 3.61 2.09
C ASN A 110 -13.03 2.30 1.46
N THR A 111 -11.86 1.86 1.88
CA THR A 111 -11.20 0.65 1.36
C THR A 111 -11.55 -0.61 2.15
N GLY A 112 -12.20 -0.48 3.30
CA GLY A 112 -12.41 -1.58 4.24
C GLY A 112 -11.17 -1.92 5.07
N VAL A 113 -10.09 -1.16 4.93
CA VAL A 113 -8.83 -1.35 5.64
C VAL A 113 -8.62 -0.21 6.62
N ASP A 114 -8.13 -0.54 7.83
CA ASP A 114 -7.84 0.46 8.85
C ASP A 114 -6.41 1.00 8.71
N MET A 115 -6.22 2.27 9.03
CA MET A 115 -4.92 2.88 9.16
C MET A 115 -4.47 2.72 10.62
N VAL A 116 -3.28 2.13 10.83
CA VAL A 116 -2.77 1.81 12.17
C VAL A 116 -1.45 2.51 12.43
N ALA A 117 -1.20 2.85 13.69
CA ALA A 117 0.05 3.48 14.09
C ALA A 117 1.22 2.51 13.98
N THR A 118 2.35 3.01 13.49
CA THR A 118 3.60 2.23 13.38
C THR A 118 4.62 2.63 14.43
N ARG A 119 4.27 3.57 15.30
CA ARG A 119 5.13 4.13 16.33
C ARG A 119 4.31 4.43 17.58
N GLN A 120 4.98 4.45 18.74
CA GLN A 120 4.36 4.85 19.99
C GLN A 120 4.59 6.34 20.25
N VAL A 121 3.54 7.05 20.65
CA VAL A 121 3.59 8.46 21.07
C VAL A 121 2.81 8.56 22.39
N LEU A 122 3.50 8.95 23.46
CA LEU A 122 2.91 9.05 24.81
C LEU A 122 2.40 10.45 25.12
#